data_ff32ffcb5dddfddf52bb730e1beae1e7
#
_entry.id   ff32ffcb5dddfddf52bb730e1beae1e7
#
_cell.length_a   1.000
_cell.length_b   1.000
_cell.length_c   1.000
_cell.angle_alpha   90.00
_cell.angle_beta   90.00
_cell.angle_gamma   90.00
#
_symmetry.space_group_name_H-M   'P 1'
#
loop_
_entity.id
_entity.type
_entity.pdbx_description
1 polymer ?
#
loop_
_entity_poly.entity_id
_entity_poly.type
_entity_poly.pdbx_seq_one_letter_code
_entity_poly.pdbx_strand_id
1 'polypeptide(L)'
;MTLEEKAHLVVGTGMAGFSGDSAVIGATRNLVPGAAGTTYPIERLGIPAVVLADGPAGLRIDPKREGDSATYYCTHFPIGTLLASTWDQELVESVGQSIGNEVLEYGADVLLAPALNIHRNPLCGRNFEYYSEDPLVSGKIAAAYVRGVQSNGVGTSIKHFAVNNQETNRMATDAHVSPRALREIYLKGFEIAVKESAPWTVMSSYNYLNGVYTSENKELQTTMLRDEWGFKGMVMTDWFGGKDAVAQMVAGNDMLQPGLPKQYEAIVKGVQDGALDEAILNQNVKRILEMILQTPHFKGYKYSNKPDLKAHAAVTRQSATEGMVLLKNDNGALPLAADVKNVALFGCTSYDFIAGGTGSGNVNRAYTVSLLDGLKNAGYVVDEALKNSYEAYLKAEKERLSKDKKEWFMPDTRPAEMAVSAQVIREQAAKADVALVTLGRTSGEFLDRMVADFNLTKEEQNMLKAVSDAFHAAGKKVVVVLNIGGVIETASWKSVPDAILCAWQAGQEGGNSVADVLSGKASPSGKLTMTFPVKFEDAASSDNFPIDMRVSTDLMNKGGKKNDVKNVDYTNYEEDIYVGYRYFDTFGKQVSYPFGYGLSYTTFAYDKAAVKADNGVYTCLLYTSPSPRDA
;
A
#
# COMPACT_ATOMS: atom_id res chain seq x y z
N MET A 1 13.37 -37.16 -0.59
CA MET A 1 12.69 -36.67 0.62
C MET A 1 11.68 -37.70 1.08
N THR A 2 11.56 -37.89 2.40
CA THR A 2 10.47 -38.69 2.98
C THR A 2 9.15 -37.94 2.88
N LEU A 3 8.02 -38.60 3.16
CA LEU A 3 6.71 -37.95 3.21
C LEU A 3 6.69 -36.82 4.26
N GLU A 4 7.28 -37.06 5.43
CA GLU A 4 7.37 -36.11 6.51
C GLU A 4 8.18 -34.86 6.11
N GLU A 5 9.31 -35.06 5.43
CA GLU A 5 10.13 -33.95 4.92
C GLU A 5 9.38 -33.12 3.89
N LYS A 6 8.62 -33.76 3.00
CA LYS A 6 7.76 -33.06 2.03
C LYS A 6 6.67 -32.25 2.72
N ALA A 7 5.99 -32.86 3.70
CA ALA A 7 4.93 -32.21 4.47
C ALA A 7 5.46 -31.03 5.29
N HIS A 8 6.66 -31.12 5.85
CA HIS A 8 7.31 -29.99 6.51
C HIS A 8 7.66 -28.85 5.55
N LEU A 9 8.12 -29.16 4.33
CA LEU A 9 8.54 -28.14 3.37
C LEU A 9 7.36 -27.31 2.84
N VAL A 10 6.18 -27.94 2.68
CA VAL A 10 4.96 -27.23 2.21
C VAL A 10 4.22 -26.49 3.34
N VAL A 11 4.71 -26.57 4.57
CA VAL A 11 4.16 -25.87 5.73
C VAL A 11 5.23 -24.96 6.31
N GLY A 12 4.89 -23.69 6.56
CA GLY A 12 5.81 -22.74 7.18
C GLY A 12 6.22 -23.13 8.61
N THR A 13 7.18 -22.43 9.16
CA THR A 13 7.78 -22.76 10.47
C THR A 13 7.02 -22.23 11.68
N GLY A 14 5.88 -21.59 11.45
CA GLY A 14 5.01 -21.04 12.49
C GLY A 14 5.22 -19.56 12.79
N MET A 15 4.41 -19.05 13.68
CA MET A 15 4.44 -17.67 14.16
C MET A 15 4.33 -17.66 15.68
N ALA A 16 5.19 -16.90 16.36
CA ALA A 16 5.22 -16.82 17.81
C ALA A 16 3.84 -16.46 18.41
N GLY A 17 3.38 -17.21 19.39
CA GLY A 17 2.10 -17.04 20.05
C GLY A 17 0.89 -17.71 19.37
N PHE A 18 1.03 -18.24 18.15
CA PHE A 18 -0.07 -18.81 17.38
C PHE A 18 0.11 -20.28 17.00
N SER A 19 1.33 -20.76 16.92
CA SER A 19 1.63 -22.10 16.40
C SER A 19 1.87 -23.16 17.48
N GLY A 20 1.70 -22.84 18.73
CA GLY A 20 1.93 -23.75 19.87
C GLY A 20 3.41 -23.92 20.23
N ASP A 21 3.67 -24.59 21.38
CA ASP A 21 5.04 -24.75 21.92
C ASP A 21 5.93 -25.69 21.12
N SER A 22 5.34 -26.55 20.30
CA SER A 22 6.06 -27.52 19.45
C SER A 22 6.34 -27.03 18.02
N ALA A 23 5.84 -25.87 17.67
CA ALA A 23 6.17 -25.29 16.37
C ALA A 23 7.64 -24.88 16.35
N VAL A 24 8.28 -24.98 15.20
CA VAL A 24 9.63 -24.45 14.97
C VAL A 24 9.57 -22.92 14.97
N ILE A 25 9.01 -22.39 16.06
CA ILE A 25 8.85 -20.99 16.33
C ILE A 25 10.22 -20.47 16.73
N GLY A 26 10.74 -19.54 15.98
CA GLY A 26 12.03 -18.96 16.29
C GLY A 26 13.03 -19.02 15.16
N ALA A 27 12.82 -19.87 14.15
CA ALA A 27 13.69 -19.88 12.97
C ALA A 27 13.74 -18.49 12.31
N THR A 28 12.61 -17.80 12.22
CA THR A 28 12.52 -16.42 11.72
C THR A 28 13.31 -15.44 12.57
N ARG A 29 13.21 -15.53 13.91
CA ARG A 29 13.96 -14.67 14.84
C ARG A 29 15.46 -14.92 14.80
N ASN A 30 15.85 -16.16 14.61
CA ASN A 30 17.27 -16.54 14.55
C ASN A 30 17.93 -16.12 13.23
N LEU A 31 17.18 -16.02 12.12
CA LEU A 31 17.72 -15.61 10.83
C LEU A 31 17.62 -14.09 10.63
N VAL A 32 16.42 -13.54 10.54
CA VAL A 32 16.16 -12.11 10.42
C VAL A 32 15.02 -11.74 11.36
N PRO A 33 15.31 -11.13 12.52
CA PRO A 33 14.29 -10.72 13.45
C PRO A 33 13.25 -9.77 12.83
N GLY A 34 11.97 -10.03 13.09
CA GLY A 34 10.85 -9.24 12.56
C GLY A 34 10.42 -9.61 11.13
N ALA A 35 11.11 -10.54 10.46
CA ALA A 35 10.63 -11.11 9.20
C ALA A 35 9.32 -11.88 9.41
N ALA A 36 8.51 -12.00 8.35
CA ALA A 36 7.17 -12.55 8.44
C ALA A 36 7.13 -14.07 8.61
N GLY A 37 8.08 -14.79 8.03
CA GLY A 37 8.14 -16.25 8.10
C GLY A 37 9.38 -16.84 7.46
N THR A 38 9.49 -18.16 7.55
CA THR A 38 10.57 -18.95 6.90
C THR A 38 10.01 -20.24 6.32
N THR A 39 10.76 -20.81 5.36
CA THR A 39 10.56 -22.21 4.96
C THR A 39 11.21 -23.14 5.98
N TYR A 40 10.75 -24.39 6.02
CA TYR A 40 11.35 -25.43 6.86
C TYR A 40 12.66 -25.92 6.24
N PRO A 41 13.79 -25.92 6.98
CA PRO A 41 15.05 -26.44 6.45
C PRO A 41 15.06 -27.97 6.43
N ILE A 42 15.66 -28.58 5.40
CA ILE A 42 15.89 -30.02 5.35
C ILE A 42 17.40 -30.25 5.39
N GLU A 43 17.96 -30.24 6.61
CA GLU A 43 19.41 -30.28 6.84
C GLU A 43 20.07 -31.48 6.21
N ARG A 44 19.45 -32.67 6.31
CA ARG A 44 19.93 -33.92 5.71
C ARG A 44 20.22 -33.81 4.21
N LEU A 45 19.48 -32.90 3.51
CA LEU A 45 19.62 -32.68 2.06
C LEU A 45 20.32 -31.35 1.74
N GLY A 46 20.80 -30.63 2.73
CA GLY A 46 21.45 -29.34 2.54
C GLY A 46 20.51 -28.24 2.06
N ILE A 47 19.20 -28.36 2.34
CA ILE A 47 18.20 -27.36 1.97
C ILE A 47 18.06 -26.35 3.11
N PRO A 48 18.46 -25.08 2.91
CA PRO A 48 18.38 -24.07 3.96
C PRO A 48 16.96 -23.58 4.17
N ALA A 49 16.70 -22.97 5.33
CA ALA A 49 15.56 -22.11 5.50
C ALA A 49 15.69 -20.83 4.65
N VAL A 50 14.59 -20.37 4.10
CA VAL A 50 14.45 -19.16 3.29
C VAL A 50 13.64 -18.14 4.04
N VAL A 51 14.06 -16.89 4.05
CA VAL A 51 13.42 -15.81 4.80
C VAL A 51 12.42 -15.05 3.94
N LEU A 52 11.18 -14.97 4.42
CA LEU A 52 10.06 -14.21 3.83
C LEU A 52 9.82 -12.97 4.69
N ALA A 53 9.88 -11.78 4.11
CA ALA A 53 9.72 -10.53 4.85
C ALA A 53 8.67 -9.61 4.22
N ASP A 54 7.86 -8.93 5.03
CA ASP A 54 7.01 -7.83 4.57
C ASP A 54 7.91 -6.69 4.06
N GLY A 55 7.59 -5.83 3.08
CA GLY A 55 6.45 -5.09 2.88
C GLY A 55 6.39 -4.24 1.61
N PRO A 56 5.19 -3.84 1.30
CA PRO A 56 4.90 -3.07 0.08
C PRO A 56 5.48 -1.65 0.04
N ALA A 57 5.74 -1.04 1.19
CA ALA A 57 6.34 0.31 1.27
C ALA A 57 7.81 0.31 1.73
N GLY A 58 8.47 -0.84 1.67
CA GLY A 58 9.85 -1.07 2.11
C GLY A 58 9.95 -2.30 3.01
N LEU A 59 11.16 -2.83 3.16
CA LEU A 59 11.42 -4.00 3.98
C LEU A 59 10.99 -3.77 5.43
N ARG A 60 10.28 -4.74 6.01
CA ARG A 60 9.89 -4.73 7.42
C ARG A 60 10.65 -5.80 8.19
N ILE A 61 11.58 -5.36 9.04
CA ILE A 61 12.32 -6.17 10.00
C ILE A 61 12.39 -5.45 11.34
N ASP A 62 12.73 -6.16 12.41
CA ASP A 62 12.95 -5.54 13.70
C ASP A 62 14.26 -4.73 13.69
N PRO A 63 14.26 -3.51 14.25
CA PRO A 63 15.45 -2.66 14.28
C PRO A 63 16.49 -3.14 15.30
N LYS A 64 16.13 -4.07 16.18
CA LYS A 64 17.04 -4.63 17.19
C LYS A 64 17.22 -6.12 16.98
N ARG A 65 18.45 -6.59 17.19
CA ARG A 65 18.83 -8.01 17.16
C ARG A 65 19.45 -8.41 18.51
N GLU A 66 19.14 -9.61 18.96
CA GLU A 66 19.68 -10.12 20.23
C GLU A 66 21.21 -10.23 20.15
N GLY A 67 21.89 -9.74 21.18
CA GLY A 67 23.36 -9.77 21.25
C GLY A 67 24.08 -8.75 20.36
N ASP A 68 23.36 -7.87 19.67
CA ASP A 68 23.93 -6.81 18.84
C ASP A 68 23.48 -5.42 19.31
N SER A 69 24.44 -4.51 19.45
CA SER A 69 24.17 -3.11 19.82
C SER A 69 23.74 -2.23 18.64
N ALA A 70 23.93 -2.70 17.41
CA ALA A 70 23.53 -1.98 16.20
C ALA A 70 22.00 -1.84 16.10
N THR A 71 21.57 -0.90 15.27
CA THR A 71 20.16 -0.70 14.95
C THR A 71 19.98 -0.81 13.45
N TYR A 72 19.05 -1.68 13.05
CA TYR A 72 18.78 -2.06 11.67
C TYR A 72 17.48 -1.43 11.20
N TYR A 73 17.55 -0.18 10.74
CA TYR A 73 16.40 0.51 10.15
C TYR A 73 16.31 0.23 8.66
N CYS A 74 15.08 0.29 8.15
CA CYS A 74 14.81 0.22 6.72
C CYS A 74 14.25 1.54 6.21
N THR A 75 14.34 1.77 4.90
CA THR A 75 13.78 2.94 4.26
C THR A 75 12.27 2.78 4.08
N HIS A 76 11.50 3.75 4.57
CA HIS A 76 10.07 3.81 4.28
C HIS A 76 9.85 4.61 3.00
N PHE A 77 9.56 3.90 1.92
CA PHE A 77 9.23 4.49 0.62
C PHE A 77 7.78 5.01 0.60
N PRO A 78 7.41 5.81 -0.41
CA PRO A 78 6.02 6.21 -0.60
C PRO A 78 5.08 5.02 -0.77
N ILE A 79 3.83 5.19 -0.37
CA ILE A 79 2.79 4.16 -0.53
C ILE A 79 2.51 3.84 -2.01
N GLY A 80 1.95 2.65 -2.26
CA GLY A 80 1.65 2.17 -3.62
C GLY A 80 0.81 3.16 -4.45
N THR A 81 -0.22 3.75 -3.85
CA THR A 81 -1.07 4.77 -4.48
C THR A 81 -0.27 5.97 -4.98
N LEU A 82 0.70 6.45 -4.19
CA LEU A 82 1.58 7.54 -4.60
C LEU A 82 2.52 7.11 -5.72
N LEU A 83 3.15 5.94 -5.60
CA LEU A 83 4.04 5.41 -6.64
C LEU A 83 3.31 5.25 -7.98
N ALA A 84 2.08 4.75 -7.96
CA ALA A 84 1.27 4.66 -9.18
C ALA A 84 0.91 6.04 -9.76
N SER A 85 0.72 7.05 -8.90
CA SER A 85 0.43 8.42 -9.32
C SER A 85 1.57 9.09 -10.07
N THR A 86 2.79 8.54 -10.05
CA THR A 86 3.91 8.98 -10.92
C THR A 86 3.67 8.67 -12.39
N TRP A 87 2.91 7.61 -12.71
CA TRP A 87 2.75 7.03 -14.06
C TRP A 87 4.08 6.67 -14.71
N ASP A 88 5.13 6.55 -13.92
CA ASP A 88 6.51 6.31 -14.37
C ASP A 88 7.01 4.93 -13.92
N GLN A 89 7.07 3.99 -14.88
CA GLN A 89 7.53 2.63 -14.61
C GLN A 89 9.04 2.59 -14.28
N GLU A 90 9.86 3.45 -14.88
CA GLU A 90 11.31 3.46 -14.66
C GLU A 90 11.63 3.94 -13.25
N LEU A 91 10.93 4.98 -12.80
CA LEU A 91 11.05 5.48 -11.43
C LEU A 91 10.60 4.43 -10.40
N VAL A 92 9.47 3.75 -10.63
CA VAL A 92 8.98 2.68 -9.74
C VAL A 92 9.94 1.48 -9.75
N GLU A 93 10.55 1.16 -10.89
CA GLU A 93 11.59 0.13 -10.96
C GLU A 93 12.81 0.52 -10.11
N SER A 94 13.24 1.78 -10.12
CA SER A 94 14.33 2.28 -9.26
C SER A 94 14.00 2.21 -7.77
N VAL A 95 12.74 2.46 -7.39
CA VAL A 95 12.24 2.22 -6.02
C VAL A 95 12.34 0.73 -5.67
N GLY A 96 11.90 -0.14 -6.57
CA GLY A 96 12.04 -1.59 -6.42
C GLY A 96 13.50 -2.03 -6.25
N GLN A 97 14.42 -1.47 -7.03
CA GLN A 97 15.86 -1.73 -6.90
C GLN A 97 16.39 -1.37 -5.51
N SER A 98 15.99 -0.23 -4.98
CA SER A 98 16.40 0.23 -3.65
C SER A 98 15.86 -0.69 -2.56
N ILE A 99 14.58 -1.06 -2.63
CA ILE A 99 13.97 -2.01 -1.68
C ILE A 99 14.65 -3.38 -1.77
N GLY A 100 14.86 -3.90 -2.98
CA GLY A 100 15.52 -5.20 -3.21
C GLY A 100 16.95 -5.23 -2.67
N ASN A 101 17.67 -4.11 -2.71
CA ASN A 101 18.97 -3.99 -2.08
C ASN A 101 18.90 -4.13 -0.55
N GLU A 102 17.92 -3.51 0.10
CA GLU A 102 17.72 -3.70 1.54
C GLU A 102 17.33 -5.15 1.88
N VAL A 103 16.48 -5.78 1.07
CA VAL A 103 16.10 -7.20 1.22
C VAL A 103 17.35 -8.08 1.17
N LEU A 104 18.20 -7.91 0.17
CA LEU A 104 19.44 -8.67 0.00
C LEU A 104 20.41 -8.44 1.15
N GLU A 105 20.70 -7.17 1.47
CA GLU A 105 21.75 -6.82 2.42
C GLU A 105 21.37 -7.04 3.89
N TYR A 106 20.08 -7.18 4.20
CA TYR A 106 19.59 -7.56 5.53
C TYR A 106 19.31 -9.06 5.68
N GLY A 107 19.55 -9.85 4.63
CA GLY A 107 19.48 -11.30 4.67
C GLY A 107 18.09 -11.90 4.51
N ALA A 108 17.15 -11.17 3.91
CA ALA A 108 15.88 -11.74 3.47
C ALA A 108 15.99 -12.26 2.03
N ASP A 109 15.15 -13.22 1.65
CA ASP A 109 15.18 -13.87 0.34
C ASP A 109 14.02 -13.49 -0.55
N VAL A 110 12.83 -13.33 0.02
CA VAL A 110 11.60 -12.99 -0.71
C VAL A 110 10.88 -11.86 0.02
N LEU A 111 10.59 -10.80 -0.71
CA LEU A 111 9.76 -9.69 -0.25
C LEU A 111 8.27 -10.01 -0.54
N LEU A 112 7.42 -9.88 0.49
CA LEU A 112 5.97 -10.10 0.37
C LEU A 112 5.28 -8.85 -0.19
N ALA A 113 5.63 -8.53 -1.42
CA ALA A 113 5.19 -7.36 -2.19
C ALA A 113 5.45 -7.60 -3.69
N PRO A 114 4.84 -6.78 -4.58
CA PRO A 114 3.89 -5.72 -4.33
C PRO A 114 2.46 -6.21 -4.10
N ALA A 115 1.62 -5.35 -3.50
CA ALA A 115 0.18 -5.56 -3.43
C ALA A 115 -0.52 -4.79 -4.55
N LEU A 116 -1.43 -5.44 -5.31
CA LEU A 116 -1.98 -4.85 -6.53
C LEU A 116 -3.48 -5.08 -6.75
N ASN A 117 -4.23 -5.31 -5.67
CA ASN A 117 -5.69 -5.38 -5.77
C ASN A 117 -6.28 -4.03 -6.26
N ILE A 118 -7.48 -4.07 -6.79
CA ILE A 118 -8.13 -2.89 -7.38
C ILE A 118 -8.70 -1.97 -6.29
N HIS A 119 -8.56 -0.65 -6.46
CA HIS A 119 -9.29 0.35 -5.67
C HIS A 119 -10.78 0.30 -6.03
N ARG A 120 -11.50 -0.68 -5.47
CA ARG A 120 -12.92 -0.90 -5.74
C ARG A 120 -13.81 0.08 -5.00
N ASN A 121 -13.51 0.31 -3.71
CA ASN A 121 -14.26 1.19 -2.83
C ASN A 121 -13.33 2.16 -2.10
N PRO A 122 -13.70 3.45 -1.97
CA PRO A 122 -12.87 4.44 -1.28
C PRO A 122 -12.54 4.11 0.17
N LEU A 123 -13.36 3.30 0.84
CA LEU A 123 -13.20 2.97 2.27
C LEU A 123 -12.31 1.74 2.52
N CYS A 124 -11.93 0.96 1.50
CA CYS A 124 -11.06 -0.18 1.72
C CYS A 124 -9.76 0.23 2.40
N GLY A 125 -9.48 -0.36 3.57
CA GLY A 125 -8.36 0.03 4.43
C GLY A 125 -7.00 -0.13 3.77
N ARG A 126 -6.83 -1.13 2.90
CA ARG A 126 -5.56 -1.43 2.22
C ARG A 126 -5.36 -0.72 0.88
N ASN A 127 -6.26 0.17 0.46
CA ASN A 127 -6.05 0.94 -0.78
C ASN A 127 -4.72 1.69 -0.81
N PHE A 128 -4.18 2.10 0.33
CA PHE A 128 -2.90 2.82 0.40
C PHE A 128 -1.74 2.05 -0.25
N GLU A 129 -1.69 0.73 -0.08
CA GLU A 129 -0.63 -0.12 -0.63
C GLU A 129 -0.94 -0.63 -2.04
N TYR A 130 -2.20 -0.51 -2.50
CA TYR A 130 -2.62 -0.82 -3.85
C TYR A 130 -2.38 0.36 -4.79
N TYR A 131 -2.46 0.13 -6.09
CA TYR A 131 -2.01 1.10 -7.08
C TYR A 131 -3.13 1.94 -7.69
N SER A 132 -4.23 1.33 -8.13
CA SER A 132 -5.21 2.01 -8.97
C SER A 132 -6.58 1.31 -8.98
N GLU A 133 -7.60 2.05 -9.42
CA GLU A 133 -8.88 1.49 -9.86
C GLU A 133 -8.80 0.87 -11.27
N ASP A 134 -7.71 1.14 -12.00
CA ASP A 134 -7.47 0.60 -13.33
C ASP A 134 -6.49 -0.58 -13.30
N PRO A 135 -6.88 -1.75 -13.84
CA PRO A 135 -6.03 -2.94 -13.81
C PRO A 135 -4.79 -2.84 -14.71
N LEU A 136 -4.80 -2.02 -15.76
CA LEU A 136 -3.63 -1.81 -16.62
C LEU A 136 -2.56 -1.03 -15.85
N VAL A 137 -2.93 0.07 -15.21
CA VAL A 137 -2.03 0.86 -14.36
C VAL A 137 -1.49 -0.01 -13.22
N SER A 138 -2.37 -0.73 -12.51
CA SER A 138 -1.97 -1.61 -11.41
C SER A 138 -0.97 -2.68 -11.87
N GLY A 139 -1.23 -3.33 -13.00
CA GLY A 139 -0.37 -4.39 -13.53
C GLY A 139 1.00 -3.87 -14.00
N LYS A 140 1.03 -2.74 -14.72
CA LYS A 140 2.28 -2.15 -15.23
C LYS A 140 3.19 -1.64 -14.12
N ILE A 141 2.63 -0.96 -13.13
CA ILE A 141 3.36 -0.47 -11.97
C ILE A 141 3.87 -1.64 -11.11
N ALA A 142 3.02 -2.65 -10.87
CA ALA A 142 3.44 -3.85 -10.17
C ALA A 142 4.58 -4.59 -10.90
N ALA A 143 4.51 -4.72 -12.21
CA ALA A 143 5.55 -5.35 -13.01
C ALA A 143 6.90 -4.60 -12.90
N ALA A 144 6.88 -3.28 -12.95
CA ALA A 144 8.07 -2.46 -12.76
C ALA A 144 8.68 -2.65 -11.36
N TYR A 145 7.84 -2.61 -10.32
CA TYR A 145 8.28 -2.86 -8.94
C TYR A 145 8.94 -4.26 -8.79
N VAL A 146 8.31 -5.30 -9.35
CA VAL A 146 8.84 -6.67 -9.33
C VAL A 146 10.20 -6.74 -10.01
N ARG A 147 10.35 -6.18 -11.23
CA ARG A 147 11.64 -6.18 -11.94
C ARG A 147 12.72 -5.50 -11.12
N GLY A 148 12.39 -4.34 -10.52
CA GLY A 148 13.33 -3.60 -9.67
C GLY A 148 13.80 -4.42 -8.47
N VAL A 149 12.90 -5.00 -7.69
CA VAL A 149 13.25 -5.83 -6.53
C VAL A 149 14.08 -7.04 -6.96
N GLN A 150 13.60 -7.78 -7.96
CA GLN A 150 14.24 -9.04 -8.40
C GLN A 150 15.59 -8.83 -9.09
N SER A 151 15.91 -7.62 -9.56
CA SER A 151 17.22 -7.29 -10.13
C SER A 151 18.37 -7.46 -9.12
N ASN A 152 18.07 -7.47 -7.83
CA ASN A 152 19.04 -7.75 -6.75
C ASN A 152 19.25 -9.25 -6.48
N GLY A 153 18.57 -10.15 -7.21
CA GLY A 153 18.66 -11.59 -6.98
C GLY A 153 17.85 -12.09 -5.77
N VAL A 154 16.89 -11.30 -5.30
CA VAL A 154 15.87 -11.66 -4.30
C VAL A 154 14.52 -11.82 -4.96
N GLY A 155 13.58 -12.51 -4.31
CA GLY A 155 12.24 -12.76 -4.85
C GLY A 155 11.21 -11.72 -4.45
N THR A 156 10.07 -11.77 -5.13
CA THR A 156 8.85 -11.04 -4.78
C THR A 156 7.69 -11.99 -4.62
N SER A 157 6.67 -11.58 -3.86
CA SER A 157 5.39 -12.26 -3.79
C SER A 157 4.28 -11.27 -4.10
N ILE A 158 3.77 -11.30 -5.33
CA ILE A 158 2.65 -10.43 -5.70
C ILE A 158 1.37 -10.87 -4.98
N LYS A 159 0.60 -9.91 -4.46
CA LYS A 159 -0.51 -10.17 -3.54
C LYS A 159 -1.65 -9.17 -3.71
N HIS A 160 -2.86 -9.45 -3.27
CA HIS A 160 -3.38 -10.71 -2.69
C HIS A 160 -4.26 -11.38 -3.75
N PHE A 161 -3.90 -12.55 -4.20
CA PHE A 161 -4.52 -13.24 -5.34
C PHE A 161 -5.68 -14.12 -4.87
N ALA A 162 -6.96 -13.66 -5.01
CA ALA A 162 -7.41 -12.44 -5.65
C ALA A 162 -8.64 -11.87 -4.94
N VAL A 163 -9.06 -10.67 -5.37
CA VAL A 163 -10.31 -10.03 -4.93
C VAL A 163 -10.34 -9.68 -3.44
N ASN A 164 -9.21 -9.32 -2.85
CA ASN A 164 -9.16 -8.82 -1.47
C ASN A 164 -9.42 -7.30 -1.48
N ASN A 165 -10.70 -6.90 -1.48
CA ASN A 165 -11.12 -5.51 -1.65
C ASN A 165 -11.86 -4.94 -0.43
N GLN A 166 -11.80 -5.61 0.72
CA GLN A 166 -12.29 -5.16 2.01
C GLN A 166 -11.48 -5.80 3.14
N GLU A 167 -11.36 -5.10 4.26
CA GLU A 167 -10.75 -5.63 5.48
C GLU A 167 -11.79 -6.21 6.44
N THR A 168 -12.99 -5.66 6.41
CA THR A 168 -14.10 -6.15 7.23
C THR A 168 -14.40 -7.61 6.90
N ASN A 169 -14.25 -8.47 7.91
CA ASN A 169 -14.47 -9.93 7.82
C ASN A 169 -13.65 -10.62 6.70
N ARG A 170 -12.46 -10.10 6.38
CA ARG A 170 -11.65 -10.50 5.22
C ARG A 170 -11.33 -12.00 5.14
N MET A 171 -11.25 -12.68 6.30
CA MET A 171 -10.92 -14.11 6.36
C MET A 171 -12.13 -15.04 6.15
N ALA A 172 -13.35 -14.50 6.06
CA ALA A 172 -14.56 -15.28 5.93
C ALA A 172 -15.60 -14.71 4.93
N THR A 173 -15.37 -13.50 4.42
CA THR A 173 -16.26 -12.89 3.42
C THR A 173 -16.15 -13.60 2.07
N ASP A 174 -17.29 -13.81 1.41
CA ASP A 174 -17.36 -14.37 0.05
C ASP A 174 -17.57 -13.25 -0.98
N ALA A 175 -16.59 -13.05 -1.84
CA ALA A 175 -16.69 -12.09 -2.94
C ALA A 175 -17.40 -12.75 -4.12
N HIS A 176 -18.64 -12.32 -4.39
CA HIS A 176 -19.42 -12.79 -5.53
C HIS A 176 -19.15 -11.90 -6.74
N VAL A 177 -18.37 -12.40 -7.69
CA VAL A 177 -17.89 -11.65 -8.85
C VAL A 177 -18.25 -12.35 -10.14
N SER A 178 -18.78 -11.63 -11.13
CA SER A 178 -19.06 -12.20 -12.45
C SER A 178 -17.77 -12.69 -13.12
N PRO A 179 -17.82 -13.71 -13.98
CA PRO A 179 -16.64 -14.17 -14.71
C PRO A 179 -15.99 -13.09 -15.56
N ARG A 180 -16.76 -12.13 -16.08
CA ARG A 180 -16.27 -11.02 -16.87
C ARG A 180 -15.50 -10.02 -16.01
N ALA A 181 -16.12 -9.52 -14.94
CA ALA A 181 -15.46 -8.58 -14.03
C ALA A 181 -14.22 -9.21 -13.40
N LEU A 182 -14.28 -10.48 -13.03
CA LEU A 182 -13.15 -11.22 -12.48
C LEU A 182 -11.94 -11.14 -13.42
N ARG A 183 -12.12 -11.49 -14.72
CA ARG A 183 -11.02 -11.54 -15.70
C ARG A 183 -10.58 -10.16 -16.20
N GLU A 184 -11.51 -9.23 -16.43
CA GLU A 184 -11.20 -7.93 -17.03
C GLU A 184 -10.72 -6.88 -16.01
N ILE A 185 -11.13 -7.02 -14.74
CA ILE A 185 -10.82 -6.04 -13.68
C ILE A 185 -9.90 -6.65 -12.61
N TYR A 186 -10.37 -7.65 -11.86
CA TYR A 186 -9.71 -8.09 -10.62
C TYR A 186 -8.49 -8.98 -10.84
N LEU A 187 -8.44 -9.72 -11.93
CA LEU A 187 -7.31 -10.60 -12.29
C LEU A 187 -6.37 -9.96 -13.31
N LYS A 188 -6.82 -8.97 -14.06
CA LYS A 188 -6.05 -8.42 -15.19
C LYS A 188 -4.71 -7.83 -14.78
N GLY A 189 -4.65 -7.14 -13.64
CA GLY A 189 -3.39 -6.61 -13.11
C GLY A 189 -2.39 -7.71 -12.77
N PHE A 190 -2.87 -8.81 -12.17
CA PHE A 190 -2.05 -9.99 -11.87
C PHE A 190 -1.55 -10.67 -13.14
N GLU A 191 -2.40 -10.82 -14.16
CA GLU A 191 -2.00 -11.39 -15.45
C GLU A 191 -0.85 -10.60 -16.08
N ILE A 192 -0.96 -9.26 -16.08
CA ILE A 192 0.09 -8.36 -16.59
C ILE A 192 1.38 -8.53 -15.78
N ALA A 193 1.31 -8.48 -14.46
CA ALA A 193 2.47 -8.61 -13.59
C ALA A 193 3.18 -9.95 -13.79
N VAL A 194 2.42 -11.06 -13.87
CA VAL A 194 2.98 -12.40 -14.12
C VAL A 194 3.71 -12.46 -15.46
N LYS A 195 3.06 -11.98 -16.54
CA LYS A 195 3.60 -12.09 -17.90
C LYS A 195 4.77 -11.14 -18.16
N GLU A 196 4.80 -9.96 -17.53
CA GLU A 196 5.79 -8.93 -17.83
C GLU A 196 6.98 -8.89 -16.85
N SER A 197 6.87 -9.54 -15.69
CA SER A 197 7.93 -9.48 -14.68
C SER A 197 8.33 -10.82 -14.06
N ALA A 198 7.59 -11.88 -14.34
CA ALA A 198 7.87 -13.23 -13.83
C ALA A 198 8.18 -13.24 -12.31
N PRO A 199 7.24 -12.84 -11.45
CA PRO A 199 7.46 -12.85 -9.99
C PRO A 199 7.80 -14.27 -9.53
N TRP A 200 8.69 -14.40 -8.54
CA TRP A 200 9.07 -15.72 -8.02
C TRP A 200 7.91 -16.41 -7.33
N THR A 201 7.08 -15.64 -6.65
CA THR A 201 5.95 -16.17 -5.91
C THR A 201 4.69 -15.31 -6.05
N VAL A 202 3.55 -15.94 -5.74
CA VAL A 202 2.23 -15.33 -5.63
C VAL A 202 1.66 -15.67 -4.26
N MET A 203 1.01 -14.72 -3.60
CA MET A 203 0.29 -14.95 -2.34
C MET A 203 -1.21 -14.96 -2.60
N SER A 204 -1.88 -16.08 -2.26
CA SER A 204 -3.34 -16.17 -2.30
C SER A 204 -3.98 -15.32 -1.21
N SER A 205 -5.17 -14.80 -1.46
CA SER A 205 -5.88 -13.93 -0.53
C SER A 205 -6.64 -14.69 0.56
N TYR A 206 -7.18 -13.96 1.53
CA TYR A 206 -7.92 -14.52 2.67
C TYR A 206 -9.34 -14.98 2.32
N ASN A 207 -10.01 -14.28 1.41
CA ASN A 207 -11.43 -14.36 1.16
C ASN A 207 -11.84 -15.59 0.36
N TYR A 208 -13.12 -15.92 0.44
CA TYR A 208 -13.76 -16.77 -0.58
C TYR A 208 -13.95 -15.98 -1.88
N LEU A 209 -13.97 -16.69 -2.97
CA LEU A 209 -14.32 -16.19 -4.29
C LEU A 209 -15.38 -17.13 -4.88
N ASN A 210 -16.62 -16.64 -5.01
CA ASN A 210 -17.74 -17.42 -5.53
C ASN A 210 -17.91 -18.78 -4.82
N GLY A 211 -17.81 -18.79 -3.49
CA GLY A 211 -18.04 -19.95 -2.63
C GLY A 211 -16.80 -20.79 -2.31
N VAL A 212 -15.63 -20.50 -2.87
CA VAL A 212 -14.40 -21.26 -2.64
C VAL A 212 -13.29 -20.34 -2.15
N TYR A 213 -12.56 -20.71 -1.10
CA TYR A 213 -11.37 -19.97 -0.69
C TYR A 213 -10.38 -19.84 -1.84
N THR A 214 -9.82 -18.65 -2.04
CA THR A 214 -8.84 -18.43 -3.13
C THR A 214 -7.66 -19.39 -3.04
N SER A 215 -7.22 -19.73 -1.84
CA SER A 215 -6.13 -20.69 -1.59
C SER A 215 -6.53 -22.15 -1.89
N GLU A 216 -7.81 -22.46 -1.98
CA GLU A 216 -8.39 -23.79 -2.25
C GLU A 216 -9.00 -23.88 -3.66
N ASN A 217 -8.89 -22.82 -4.45
CA ASN A 217 -9.53 -22.69 -5.75
C ASN A 217 -8.59 -23.14 -6.89
N LYS A 218 -8.78 -24.37 -7.35
CA LYS A 218 -7.98 -24.97 -8.42
C LYS A 218 -8.13 -24.23 -9.76
N GLU A 219 -9.33 -23.74 -10.09
CA GLU A 219 -9.54 -22.97 -11.32
C GLU A 219 -8.70 -21.68 -11.31
N LEU A 220 -8.71 -20.96 -10.18
CA LEU A 220 -7.93 -19.75 -10.01
C LEU A 220 -6.42 -20.02 -10.06
N GLN A 221 -5.93 -20.97 -9.25
CA GLN A 221 -4.50 -21.15 -9.02
C GLN A 221 -3.80 -22.04 -10.03
N THR A 222 -4.50 -23.03 -10.59
CA THR A 222 -3.92 -23.91 -11.59
C THR A 222 -4.35 -23.49 -12.99
N THR A 223 -5.65 -23.50 -13.30
CA THR A 223 -6.12 -23.24 -14.66
C THR A 223 -5.77 -21.83 -15.12
N MET A 224 -6.16 -20.79 -14.39
CA MET A 224 -5.91 -19.40 -14.81
C MET A 224 -4.44 -19.00 -14.63
N LEU A 225 -3.93 -19.12 -13.39
CA LEU A 225 -2.59 -18.62 -13.07
C LEU A 225 -1.48 -19.40 -13.80
N ARG A 226 -1.56 -20.75 -13.82
CA ARG A 226 -0.47 -21.59 -14.35
C ARG A 226 -0.68 -21.97 -15.79
N ASP A 227 -1.86 -22.51 -16.15
CA ASP A 227 -2.06 -23.06 -17.48
C ASP A 227 -2.30 -21.96 -18.51
N GLU A 228 -3.13 -20.94 -18.19
CA GLU A 228 -3.43 -19.85 -19.12
C GLU A 228 -2.32 -18.76 -19.12
N TRP A 229 -1.81 -18.35 -17.95
CA TRP A 229 -0.81 -17.25 -17.89
C TRP A 229 0.63 -17.72 -17.89
N GLY A 230 0.85 -19.01 -17.66
CA GLY A 230 2.18 -19.62 -17.71
C GLY A 230 3.03 -19.39 -16.46
N PHE A 231 2.45 -19.04 -15.31
CA PHE A 231 3.17 -18.87 -14.06
C PHE A 231 3.90 -20.14 -13.64
N LYS A 232 5.20 -20.07 -13.39
CA LYS A 232 6.06 -21.22 -13.05
C LYS A 232 6.48 -21.24 -11.57
N GLY A 233 6.29 -20.13 -10.86
CA GLY A 233 6.75 -19.96 -9.50
C GLY A 233 5.91 -20.66 -8.44
N MET A 234 6.20 -20.35 -7.20
CA MET A 234 5.52 -20.88 -6.01
C MET A 234 4.32 -20.03 -5.63
N VAL A 235 3.21 -20.66 -5.22
CA VAL A 235 2.09 -19.98 -4.57
C VAL A 235 2.12 -20.26 -3.07
N MET A 236 2.02 -19.21 -2.26
CA MET A 236 1.83 -19.33 -0.82
C MET A 236 0.48 -18.77 -0.37
N THR A 237 -0.02 -19.21 0.77
CA THR A 237 -1.18 -18.57 1.41
C THR A 237 -0.77 -17.23 2.01
N ASP A 238 -1.72 -16.29 2.12
CA ASP A 238 -1.63 -15.27 3.17
C ASP A 238 -1.67 -15.95 4.56
N TRP A 239 -1.23 -15.23 5.61
CA TRP A 239 -1.06 -15.79 6.96
C TRP A 239 -2.38 -16.27 7.54
N PHE A 240 -2.50 -17.56 7.80
CA PHE A 240 -3.71 -18.26 8.24
C PHE A 240 -4.83 -18.34 7.18
N GLY A 241 -4.56 -18.04 5.91
CA GLY A 241 -5.54 -18.07 4.82
C GLY A 241 -6.01 -19.49 4.49
N GLY A 242 -7.32 -19.65 4.23
CA GLY A 242 -7.95 -20.94 3.92
C GLY A 242 -8.16 -21.83 5.15
N LYS A 243 -8.68 -23.05 4.93
CA LYS A 243 -9.05 -23.97 6.02
C LYS A 243 -8.60 -25.41 5.79
N ASP A 244 -8.61 -25.88 4.55
CA ASP A 244 -8.34 -27.26 4.19
C ASP A 244 -6.97 -27.42 3.51
N ALA A 245 -5.99 -27.92 4.29
CA ALA A 245 -4.61 -28.08 3.80
C ALA A 245 -4.51 -29.02 2.60
N VAL A 246 -5.33 -30.08 2.52
CA VAL A 246 -5.36 -31.01 1.38
C VAL A 246 -5.92 -30.33 0.15
N ALA A 247 -7.03 -29.61 0.29
CA ALA A 247 -7.64 -28.85 -0.81
C ALA A 247 -6.68 -27.76 -1.34
N GLN A 248 -5.93 -27.11 -0.46
CA GLN A 248 -4.91 -26.14 -0.85
C GLN A 248 -3.79 -26.77 -1.69
N MET A 249 -3.28 -27.92 -1.30
CA MET A 249 -2.28 -28.64 -2.10
C MET A 249 -2.84 -29.02 -3.48
N VAL A 250 -4.05 -29.57 -3.52
CA VAL A 250 -4.73 -29.97 -4.76
C VAL A 250 -5.01 -28.76 -5.68
N ALA A 251 -5.30 -27.62 -5.11
CA ALA A 251 -5.51 -26.39 -5.87
C ALA A 251 -4.24 -25.83 -6.51
N GLY A 252 -3.06 -26.23 -6.04
CA GLY A 252 -1.77 -25.70 -6.50
C GLY A 252 -1.24 -24.54 -5.66
N ASN A 253 -1.75 -24.37 -4.43
CA ASN A 253 -1.16 -23.53 -3.41
C ASN A 253 -0.05 -24.34 -2.74
N ASP A 254 1.19 -23.96 -2.96
CA ASP A 254 2.36 -24.80 -2.67
C ASP A 254 2.84 -24.72 -1.23
N MET A 255 2.62 -23.58 -0.55
CA MET A 255 3.10 -23.35 0.82
C MET A 255 2.03 -22.70 1.70
N LEU A 256 1.85 -23.26 2.90
CA LEU A 256 0.88 -22.80 3.90
C LEU A 256 1.58 -21.93 4.96
N GLN A 257 1.25 -20.65 5.01
CA GLN A 257 1.83 -19.71 5.96
C GLN A 257 0.83 -19.32 7.06
N PRO A 258 1.30 -19.04 8.28
CA PRO A 258 2.67 -19.14 8.79
C PRO A 258 3.13 -20.58 9.05
N GLY A 259 2.23 -21.55 8.97
CA GLY A 259 2.44 -22.95 9.29
C GLY A 259 1.86 -23.33 10.65
N LEU A 260 1.03 -24.39 10.65
CA LEU A 260 0.40 -24.91 11.85
C LEU A 260 0.63 -26.44 11.93
N PRO A 261 0.88 -27.02 13.12
CA PRO A 261 1.06 -28.47 13.29
C PRO A 261 -0.07 -29.29 12.66
N LYS A 262 -1.34 -28.85 12.83
CA LYS A 262 -2.51 -29.52 12.22
C LYS A 262 -2.48 -29.57 10.69
N GLN A 263 -1.82 -28.63 10.02
CA GLN A 263 -1.68 -28.63 8.56
C GLN A 263 -0.70 -29.72 8.12
N TYR A 264 0.43 -29.83 8.81
CA TYR A 264 1.38 -30.91 8.61
C TYR A 264 0.71 -32.29 8.79
N GLU A 265 0.00 -32.49 9.91
CA GLU A 265 -0.72 -33.72 10.21
C GLU A 265 -1.76 -34.06 9.12
N ALA A 266 -2.53 -33.07 8.67
CA ALA A 266 -3.53 -33.26 7.62
C ALA A 266 -2.92 -33.67 6.27
N ILE A 267 -1.76 -33.11 5.90
CA ILE A 267 -1.05 -33.45 4.66
C ILE A 267 -0.51 -34.88 4.72
N VAL A 268 0.20 -35.25 5.82
CA VAL A 268 0.71 -36.61 6.01
C VAL A 268 -0.43 -37.64 5.95
N LYS A 269 -1.50 -37.38 6.71
CA LYS A 269 -2.69 -38.25 6.73
C LYS A 269 -3.36 -38.31 5.37
N GLY A 270 -3.51 -37.16 4.68
CA GLY A 270 -4.12 -37.09 3.37
C GLY A 270 -3.42 -37.97 2.34
N VAL A 271 -2.09 -38.03 2.35
CA VAL A 271 -1.33 -38.93 1.47
C VAL A 271 -1.52 -40.40 1.88
N GLN A 272 -1.45 -40.70 3.17
CA GLN A 272 -1.63 -42.07 3.68
C GLN A 272 -3.01 -42.65 3.38
N ASP A 273 -4.04 -41.82 3.46
CA ASP A 273 -5.43 -42.21 3.22
C ASP A 273 -5.82 -42.13 1.73
N GLY A 274 -4.96 -41.61 0.87
CA GLY A 274 -5.24 -41.42 -0.56
C GLY A 274 -6.12 -40.21 -0.90
N ALA A 275 -6.40 -39.33 0.06
CA ALA A 275 -7.10 -38.06 -0.16
C ALA A 275 -6.23 -37.01 -0.88
N LEU A 276 -4.92 -37.10 -0.73
CA LEU A 276 -3.93 -36.31 -1.47
C LEU A 276 -3.02 -37.26 -2.26
N ASP A 277 -3.04 -37.13 -3.59
CA ASP A 277 -2.09 -37.85 -4.43
C ASP A 277 -0.66 -37.33 -4.15
N GLU A 278 0.25 -38.23 -3.82
CA GLU A 278 1.66 -37.89 -3.53
C GLU A 278 2.32 -37.20 -4.74
N ALA A 279 1.88 -37.46 -5.96
CA ALA A 279 2.36 -36.77 -7.16
C ALA A 279 2.04 -35.26 -7.13
N ILE A 280 0.89 -34.89 -6.58
CA ILE A 280 0.51 -33.48 -6.38
C ILE A 280 1.42 -32.84 -5.32
N LEU A 281 1.60 -33.51 -4.18
CA LEU A 281 2.51 -33.03 -3.14
C LEU A 281 3.95 -32.88 -3.68
N ASN A 282 4.42 -33.84 -4.49
CA ASN A 282 5.72 -33.74 -5.15
C ASN A 282 5.83 -32.51 -6.05
N GLN A 283 4.75 -32.15 -6.75
CA GLN A 283 4.74 -30.96 -7.59
C GLN A 283 4.78 -29.67 -6.78
N ASN A 284 4.07 -29.61 -5.64
CA ASN A 284 4.14 -28.46 -4.72
C ASN A 284 5.57 -28.31 -4.15
N VAL A 285 6.14 -29.41 -3.66
CA VAL A 285 7.53 -29.46 -3.17
C VAL A 285 8.53 -29.00 -4.24
N LYS A 286 8.38 -29.48 -5.47
CA LYS A 286 9.25 -29.09 -6.58
C LYS A 286 9.27 -27.58 -6.79
N ARG A 287 8.13 -26.92 -6.81
CA ARG A 287 8.05 -25.46 -7.00
C ARG A 287 8.70 -24.68 -5.86
N ILE A 288 8.57 -25.17 -4.62
CA ILE A 288 9.27 -24.58 -3.47
C ILE A 288 10.79 -24.74 -3.63
N LEU A 289 11.26 -25.91 -4.01
CA LEU A 289 12.69 -26.17 -4.23
C LEU A 289 13.25 -25.31 -5.37
N GLU A 290 12.52 -25.16 -6.48
CA GLU A 290 12.89 -24.30 -7.59
C GLU A 290 13.03 -22.82 -7.16
N MET A 291 12.18 -22.38 -6.24
CA MET A 291 12.30 -21.04 -5.63
C MET A 291 13.53 -20.99 -4.70
N ILE A 292 13.73 -21.96 -3.81
CA ILE A 292 14.88 -22.02 -2.88
C ILE A 292 16.20 -21.95 -3.64
N LEU A 293 16.34 -22.67 -4.74
CA LEU A 293 17.57 -22.70 -5.56
C LEU A 293 17.96 -21.31 -6.10
N GLN A 294 17.02 -20.38 -6.21
CA GLN A 294 17.27 -19.03 -6.69
C GLN A 294 17.73 -18.09 -5.58
N THR A 295 17.47 -18.41 -4.31
CA THR A 295 17.65 -17.51 -3.18
C THR A 295 19.12 -17.21 -2.87
N PRO A 296 19.40 -16.02 -2.32
CA PRO A 296 20.72 -15.67 -1.79
C PRO A 296 21.21 -16.65 -0.73
N HIS A 297 20.34 -17.12 0.17
CA HIS A 297 20.69 -18.11 1.20
C HIS A 297 21.22 -19.42 0.60
N PHE A 298 20.52 -19.98 -0.38
CA PHE A 298 20.98 -21.20 -1.05
C PHE A 298 22.30 -21.00 -1.78
N LYS A 299 22.49 -19.85 -2.42
CA LYS A 299 23.73 -19.48 -3.12
C LYS A 299 24.88 -19.12 -2.19
N GLY A 300 24.66 -19.10 -0.89
CA GLY A 300 25.67 -18.77 0.11
C GLY A 300 26.11 -17.30 0.10
N TYR A 301 25.24 -16.40 -0.35
CA TYR A 301 25.52 -14.98 -0.33
C TYR A 301 25.78 -14.46 1.09
N LYS A 302 26.78 -13.61 1.24
CA LYS A 302 27.14 -12.99 2.52
C LYS A 302 26.64 -11.55 2.55
N TYR A 303 25.48 -11.34 3.16
CA TYR A 303 24.87 -10.03 3.28
C TYR A 303 25.65 -9.14 4.28
N SER A 304 25.68 -7.86 3.99
CA SER A 304 26.53 -6.89 4.71
C SER A 304 25.90 -6.33 5.98
N ASN A 305 24.57 -6.35 6.10
CA ASN A 305 23.77 -5.57 7.05
C ASN A 305 23.97 -4.04 6.94
N LYS A 306 24.42 -3.56 5.78
CA LYS A 306 24.76 -2.14 5.53
C LYS A 306 24.30 -1.69 4.16
N PRO A 307 22.98 -1.68 3.86
CA PRO A 307 22.49 -1.09 2.63
C PRO A 307 22.72 0.44 2.62
N ASP A 308 22.74 1.04 1.44
CA ASP A 308 22.91 2.49 1.30
C ASP A 308 21.59 3.25 1.56
N LEU A 309 21.20 3.32 2.84
CA LEU A 309 19.97 4.00 3.27
C LEU A 309 19.92 5.49 2.87
N LYS A 310 21.10 6.13 2.68
CA LYS A 310 21.15 7.52 2.25
C LYS A 310 20.76 7.68 0.78
N ALA A 311 21.26 6.80 -0.08
CA ALA A 311 20.84 6.77 -1.48
C ALA A 311 19.35 6.41 -1.60
N HIS A 312 18.88 5.46 -0.82
CA HIS A 312 17.47 5.06 -0.81
C HIS A 312 16.53 6.18 -0.31
N ALA A 313 16.95 6.98 0.66
CA ALA A 313 16.20 8.16 1.09
C ALA A 313 16.08 9.20 -0.04
N ALA A 314 17.11 9.36 -0.87
CA ALA A 314 17.06 10.24 -2.04
C ALA A 314 16.03 9.75 -3.08
N VAL A 315 16.01 8.43 -3.37
CA VAL A 315 14.99 7.82 -4.25
C VAL A 315 13.59 8.00 -3.67
N THR A 316 13.44 7.83 -2.35
CA THR A 316 12.17 8.09 -1.64
C THR A 316 11.69 9.53 -1.86
N ARG A 317 12.58 10.51 -1.68
CA ARG A 317 12.25 11.93 -1.86
C ARG A 317 11.86 12.25 -3.31
N GLN A 318 12.59 11.72 -4.29
CA GLN A 318 12.29 11.91 -5.70
C GLN A 318 10.93 11.29 -6.06
N SER A 319 10.73 10.01 -5.76
CA SER A 319 9.48 9.31 -6.10
C SER A 319 8.26 9.92 -5.42
N ALA A 320 8.42 10.45 -4.21
CA ALA A 320 7.37 11.18 -3.52
C ALA A 320 7.01 12.49 -4.25
N THR A 321 8.00 13.31 -4.62
CA THR A 321 7.76 14.58 -5.32
C THR A 321 7.06 14.37 -6.67
N GLU A 322 7.46 13.37 -7.41
CA GLU A 322 6.91 13.09 -8.75
C GLU A 322 5.50 12.48 -8.70
N GLY A 323 5.15 11.79 -7.61
CA GLY A 323 3.82 11.20 -7.42
C GLY A 323 2.78 12.11 -6.76
N MET A 324 3.18 13.27 -6.23
CA MET A 324 2.23 14.24 -5.67
C MET A 324 1.37 14.86 -6.76
N VAL A 325 0.07 15.01 -6.48
CA VAL A 325 -0.91 15.50 -7.46
C VAL A 325 -1.39 16.89 -7.07
N LEU A 326 -1.14 17.87 -7.93
CA LEU A 326 -1.70 19.21 -7.77
C LEU A 326 -3.15 19.21 -8.25
N LEU A 327 -4.08 19.26 -7.29
CA LEU A 327 -5.52 19.19 -7.56
C LEU A 327 -6.14 20.54 -7.89
N LYS A 328 -5.58 21.64 -7.36
CA LYS A 328 -6.05 23.00 -7.57
C LYS A 328 -4.89 23.98 -7.47
N ASN A 329 -4.89 25.03 -8.30
CA ASN A 329 -3.90 26.12 -8.23
C ASN A 329 -4.46 27.40 -8.82
N ASP A 330 -5.31 28.10 -8.05
CA ASP A 330 -5.93 29.34 -8.48
C ASP A 330 -4.96 30.52 -8.35
N ASN A 331 -4.97 31.38 -9.37
CA ASN A 331 -4.18 32.61 -9.38
C ASN A 331 -2.68 32.41 -9.07
N GLY A 332 -2.13 31.27 -9.48
CA GLY A 332 -0.71 30.97 -9.25
C GLY A 332 -0.32 30.93 -7.77
N ALA A 333 -1.17 30.37 -6.90
CA ALA A 333 -0.88 30.24 -5.48
C ALA A 333 0.36 29.36 -5.22
N LEU A 334 0.64 28.43 -6.11
CA LEU A 334 1.85 27.61 -6.14
C LEU A 334 2.55 27.72 -7.52
N PRO A 335 3.89 27.62 -7.58
CA PRO A 335 4.80 27.54 -6.45
C PRO A 335 4.75 28.80 -5.60
N LEU A 336 5.12 28.66 -4.31
CA LEU A 336 5.23 29.81 -3.40
C LEU A 336 6.16 30.86 -4.01
N ALA A 337 5.77 32.12 -3.99
CA ALA A 337 6.56 33.20 -4.54
C ALA A 337 7.92 33.35 -3.79
N ALA A 338 8.95 33.85 -4.46
CA ALA A 338 10.30 33.91 -3.92
C ALA A 338 10.44 34.83 -2.68
N ASP A 339 9.52 35.74 -2.49
CA ASP A 339 9.44 36.66 -1.34
C ASP A 339 8.71 36.06 -0.13
N VAL A 340 8.01 34.95 -0.29
CA VAL A 340 7.39 34.20 0.83
C VAL A 340 8.50 33.68 1.74
N LYS A 341 8.44 34.05 3.01
CA LYS A 341 9.38 33.60 4.05
C LYS A 341 8.66 33.01 5.26
N ASN A 342 7.59 33.65 5.68
CA ASN A 342 6.86 33.29 6.90
C ASN A 342 5.62 32.47 6.56
N VAL A 343 5.54 31.28 7.10
CA VAL A 343 4.45 30.33 6.86
C VAL A 343 3.67 30.12 8.14
N ALA A 344 2.35 30.34 8.09
CA ALA A 344 1.44 29.88 9.14
C ALA A 344 1.04 28.43 8.86
N LEU A 345 1.40 27.53 9.77
CA LEU A 345 1.27 26.08 9.55
C LEU A 345 0.19 25.51 10.46
N PHE A 346 -0.94 25.10 9.86
CA PHE A 346 -2.09 24.52 10.54
C PHE A 346 -2.26 23.04 10.21
N GLY A 347 -2.95 22.34 11.11
CA GLY A 347 -3.25 20.90 10.96
C GLY A 347 -2.27 20.00 11.71
N CYS A 348 -2.80 19.07 12.48
CA CYS A 348 -2.02 18.13 13.30
C CYS A 348 -0.98 17.36 12.49
N THR A 349 -1.30 16.96 11.27
CA THR A 349 -0.40 16.19 10.40
C THR A 349 0.72 17.03 9.76
N SER A 350 0.69 18.34 9.89
CA SER A 350 1.84 19.20 9.58
C SER A 350 3.03 18.94 10.50
N TYR A 351 2.76 18.56 11.73
CA TYR A 351 3.72 18.31 12.80
C TYR A 351 3.96 16.82 13.06
N ASP A 352 2.95 15.98 12.77
CA ASP A 352 2.97 14.53 12.91
C ASP A 352 2.60 13.87 11.59
N PHE A 353 3.50 13.99 10.62
CA PHE A 353 3.29 13.57 9.24
C PHE A 353 3.09 12.05 9.13
N ILE A 354 2.09 11.62 8.37
CA ILE A 354 1.80 10.21 8.12
C ILE A 354 2.66 9.73 6.96
N ALA A 355 3.68 8.94 7.26
CA ALA A 355 4.60 8.41 6.25
C ALA A 355 3.97 7.31 5.38
N GLY A 356 3.11 6.49 5.99
CA GLY A 356 2.46 5.36 5.30
C GLY A 356 1.36 4.74 6.14
N GLY A 357 0.76 3.66 5.61
CA GLY A 357 -0.29 2.91 6.28
C GLY A 357 0.23 1.98 7.37
N THR A 358 -0.71 1.31 8.04
CA THR A 358 -0.44 0.37 9.14
C THR A 358 -0.48 -1.09 8.67
N GLY A 359 -0.13 -2.03 9.57
CA GLY A 359 -0.08 -3.46 9.26
C GLY A 359 1.22 -3.86 8.55
N SER A 360 1.13 -4.78 7.61
CA SER A 360 2.29 -5.28 6.84
C SER A 360 3.00 -4.20 6.01
N GLY A 361 2.30 -3.11 5.68
CA GLY A 361 2.86 -1.95 4.99
C GLY A 361 3.62 -0.96 5.87
N ASN A 362 3.70 -1.18 7.19
CA ASN A 362 4.47 -0.32 8.07
C ASN A 362 5.95 -0.72 8.08
N VAL A 363 6.85 0.24 8.03
CA VAL A 363 8.31 0.03 7.99
C VAL A 363 8.96 0.58 9.27
N ASN A 364 9.88 -0.18 9.85
CA ASN A 364 10.70 0.25 10.99
C ASN A 364 11.82 1.18 10.51
N ARG A 365 11.49 2.45 10.34
CA ARG A 365 12.35 3.52 9.83
C ARG A 365 13.03 4.30 10.94
N ALA A 366 14.18 4.90 10.64
CA ALA A 366 14.92 5.70 11.60
C ALA A 366 14.25 7.04 11.93
N TYR A 367 13.54 7.63 10.93
CA TYR A 367 12.94 8.97 11.07
C TYR A 367 11.77 9.14 10.09
N THR A 368 10.99 10.18 10.33
CA THR A 368 10.04 10.75 9.37
C THR A 368 10.21 12.26 9.38
N VAL A 369 10.43 12.86 8.22
CA VAL A 369 10.49 14.31 8.08
C VAL A 369 9.06 14.85 8.07
N SER A 370 8.70 15.64 9.08
CA SER A 370 7.41 16.33 9.14
C SER A 370 7.34 17.46 8.10
N LEU A 371 6.15 17.98 7.81
CA LEU A 371 6.04 19.16 6.96
C LEU A 371 6.72 20.37 7.59
N LEU A 372 6.63 20.53 8.92
CA LEU A 372 7.37 21.53 9.66
C LEU A 372 8.88 21.46 9.38
N ASP A 373 9.46 20.26 9.50
CA ASP A 373 10.90 20.08 9.29
C ASP A 373 11.27 20.29 7.82
N GLY A 374 10.45 19.80 6.88
CA GLY A 374 10.66 20.01 5.45
C GLY A 374 10.65 21.50 5.06
N LEU A 375 9.73 22.29 5.61
CA LEU A 375 9.67 23.73 5.39
C LEU A 375 10.91 24.43 5.97
N LYS A 376 11.33 24.08 7.19
CA LYS A 376 12.56 24.61 7.80
C LYS A 376 13.79 24.26 6.97
N ASN A 377 13.90 23.04 6.50
CA ASN A 377 14.99 22.59 5.62
C ASN A 377 15.02 23.37 4.29
N ALA A 378 13.85 23.80 3.80
CA ALA A 378 13.73 24.63 2.61
C ALA A 378 13.94 26.15 2.87
N GLY A 379 14.17 26.55 4.13
CA GLY A 379 14.47 27.92 4.52
C GLY A 379 13.25 28.79 4.88
N TYR A 380 12.08 28.19 5.04
CA TYR A 380 10.88 28.89 5.51
C TYR A 380 10.88 29.03 7.04
N VAL A 381 10.24 30.08 7.52
CA VAL A 381 10.07 30.38 8.95
C VAL A 381 8.64 30.05 9.35
N VAL A 382 8.47 29.22 10.36
CA VAL A 382 7.18 28.87 10.95
C VAL A 382 7.07 29.54 12.33
N ASP A 383 5.91 30.11 12.66
CA ASP A 383 5.67 30.77 13.94
C ASP A 383 5.85 29.79 15.11
N GLU A 384 6.77 30.13 16.03
CA GLU A 384 7.12 29.27 17.16
C GLU A 384 5.97 29.11 18.18
N ALA A 385 5.11 30.11 18.35
CA ALA A 385 4.01 30.04 19.31
C ALA A 385 2.92 29.06 18.80
N LEU A 386 2.59 29.13 17.50
CA LEU A 386 1.65 28.21 16.89
C LEU A 386 2.21 26.77 16.88
N LYS A 387 3.47 26.61 16.52
CA LYS A 387 4.19 25.32 16.58
C LYS A 387 4.10 24.71 17.99
N ASN A 388 4.51 25.46 19.01
CA ASN A 388 4.53 24.98 20.40
C ASN A 388 3.12 24.57 20.86
N SER A 389 2.08 25.26 20.42
CA SER A 389 0.68 24.90 20.71
C SER A 389 0.31 23.55 20.12
N TYR A 390 0.62 23.29 18.84
CA TYR A 390 0.38 22.00 18.19
C TYR A 390 1.20 20.88 18.80
N GLU A 391 2.50 21.09 19.05
CA GLU A 391 3.36 20.08 19.66
C GLU A 391 2.90 19.68 21.08
N ALA A 392 2.51 20.67 21.89
CA ALA A 392 1.96 20.42 23.23
C ALA A 392 0.62 19.65 23.16
N TYR A 393 -0.27 20.05 22.26
CA TYR A 393 -1.54 19.36 22.04
C TYR A 393 -1.32 17.90 21.60
N LEU A 394 -0.49 17.68 20.58
CA LEU A 394 -0.19 16.35 20.06
C LEU A 394 0.43 15.44 21.11
N LYS A 395 1.35 15.98 21.93
CA LYS A 395 1.95 15.23 23.04
C LYS A 395 0.89 14.79 24.05
N ALA A 396 0.03 15.70 24.49
CA ALA A 396 -1.02 15.42 25.46
C ALA A 396 -2.05 14.41 24.92
N GLU A 397 -2.48 14.56 23.68
CA GLU A 397 -3.44 13.66 23.06
C GLU A 397 -2.86 12.25 22.81
N LYS A 398 -1.62 12.15 22.35
CA LYS A 398 -0.94 10.84 22.20
C LYS A 398 -0.81 10.14 23.56
N GLU A 399 -0.47 10.86 24.61
CA GLU A 399 -0.41 10.32 25.97
C GLU A 399 -1.80 9.87 26.48
N ARG A 400 -2.85 10.64 26.17
CA ARG A 400 -4.24 10.25 26.49
C ARG A 400 -4.66 8.98 25.74
N LEU A 401 -4.47 8.95 24.43
CA LEU A 401 -4.85 7.84 23.57
C LEU A 401 -4.05 6.56 23.85
N SER A 402 -2.80 6.67 24.31
CA SER A 402 -1.99 5.51 24.68
C SER A 402 -2.54 4.70 25.86
N LYS A 403 -3.45 5.27 26.63
CA LYS A 403 -4.13 4.61 27.77
C LYS A 403 -5.34 3.79 27.32
N ASP A 404 -5.81 3.98 26.10
CA ASP A 404 -6.93 3.23 25.55
C ASP A 404 -6.49 1.79 25.27
N LYS A 405 -7.27 0.82 25.76
CA LYS A 405 -7.01 -0.59 25.47
C LYS A 405 -7.31 -0.86 24.00
N LYS A 406 -6.36 -1.44 23.32
CA LYS A 406 -6.52 -1.91 21.93
C LYS A 406 -5.91 -3.30 21.76
N GLU A 407 -6.38 -4.04 20.78
CA GLU A 407 -5.72 -5.27 20.34
C GLU A 407 -4.32 -4.93 19.76
N TRP A 408 -3.35 -5.81 19.99
CA TRP A 408 -1.94 -5.57 19.64
C TRP A 408 -1.70 -5.34 18.14
N PHE A 409 -2.61 -5.82 17.30
CA PHE A 409 -2.53 -5.66 15.83
C PHE A 409 -3.25 -4.41 15.32
N MET A 410 -4.09 -3.78 16.15
CA MET A 410 -4.83 -2.59 15.72
C MET A 410 -3.94 -1.35 15.66
N PRO A 411 -4.14 -0.49 14.64
CA PRO A 411 -3.39 0.74 14.52
C PRO A 411 -3.63 1.68 15.71
N ASP A 412 -2.66 2.56 15.96
CA ASP A 412 -2.84 3.63 16.94
C ASP A 412 -3.90 4.61 16.47
N THR A 413 -4.81 4.97 17.39
CA THR A 413 -5.75 6.06 17.16
C THR A 413 -4.97 7.37 17.09
N ARG A 414 -5.21 8.17 16.06
CA ARG A 414 -4.57 9.47 15.93
C ARG A 414 -5.34 10.56 16.69
N PRO A 415 -4.62 11.60 17.18
CA PRO A 415 -5.27 12.80 17.71
C PRO A 415 -6.26 13.40 16.72
N ALA A 416 -7.40 13.85 17.21
CA ALA A 416 -8.33 14.69 16.46
C ALA A 416 -7.67 16.03 16.09
N GLU A 417 -8.27 16.78 15.16
CA GLU A 417 -7.74 18.10 14.81
C GLU A 417 -7.86 19.09 15.97
N MET A 418 -6.80 19.86 16.19
CA MET A 418 -6.74 20.87 17.25
C MET A 418 -7.62 22.08 16.90
N ALA A 419 -8.48 22.48 17.82
CA ALA A 419 -9.21 23.74 17.69
C ALA A 419 -8.28 24.95 17.89
N VAL A 420 -8.14 25.79 16.89
CA VAL A 420 -7.37 27.03 16.94
C VAL A 420 -8.30 28.23 17.10
N SER A 421 -8.02 29.10 18.07
CA SER A 421 -8.90 30.26 18.32
C SER A 421 -8.85 31.26 17.17
N ALA A 422 -9.96 31.96 16.95
CA ALA A 422 -10.06 33.01 15.93
C ALA A 422 -9.04 34.16 16.16
N GLN A 423 -8.65 34.41 17.40
CA GLN A 423 -7.62 35.40 17.71
C GLN A 423 -6.27 34.95 17.17
N VAL A 424 -5.84 33.71 17.47
CA VAL A 424 -4.58 33.16 16.98
C VAL A 424 -4.55 33.15 15.45
N ILE A 425 -5.65 32.76 14.81
CA ILE A 425 -5.73 32.75 13.33
C ILE A 425 -5.53 34.16 12.77
N ARG A 426 -6.16 35.20 13.34
CA ARG A 426 -5.97 36.59 12.90
C ARG A 426 -4.53 37.08 13.13
N GLU A 427 -3.92 36.72 14.26
CA GLU A 427 -2.52 37.06 14.55
C GLU A 427 -1.58 36.41 13.52
N GLN A 428 -1.83 35.15 13.15
CA GLN A 428 -1.07 34.47 12.10
C GLN A 428 -1.30 35.13 10.72
N ALA A 429 -2.51 35.49 10.38
CA ALA A 429 -2.82 36.18 9.11
C ALA A 429 -2.14 37.56 9.02
N ALA A 430 -1.88 38.22 10.15
CA ALA A 430 -1.13 39.48 10.18
C ALA A 430 0.39 39.27 9.95
N LYS A 431 0.98 38.19 10.49
CA LYS A 431 2.43 37.93 10.50
C LYS A 431 2.95 37.11 9.32
N ALA A 432 2.23 36.06 8.92
CA ALA A 432 2.68 35.13 7.90
C ALA A 432 2.35 35.62 6.49
N ASP A 433 3.08 35.14 5.50
CA ASP A 433 2.90 35.48 4.09
C ASP A 433 1.86 34.55 3.42
N VAL A 434 1.74 33.32 3.91
CA VAL A 434 0.86 32.28 3.40
C VAL A 434 0.38 31.36 4.53
N ALA A 435 -0.80 30.76 4.41
CA ALA A 435 -1.25 29.68 5.27
C ALA A 435 -1.12 28.34 4.55
N LEU A 436 -0.55 27.33 5.25
CA LEU A 436 -0.62 25.93 4.88
C LEU A 436 -1.54 25.20 5.86
N VAL A 437 -2.47 24.42 5.36
CA VAL A 437 -3.41 23.61 6.15
C VAL A 437 -3.26 22.17 5.73
N THR A 438 -2.78 21.31 6.63
CA THR A 438 -2.63 19.89 6.34
C THR A 438 -3.82 19.10 6.87
N LEU A 439 -4.42 18.29 6.01
CA LEU A 439 -5.50 17.37 6.37
C LEU A 439 -4.97 15.94 6.23
N GLY A 440 -5.08 15.13 7.29
CA GLY A 440 -4.52 13.80 7.35
C GLY A 440 -5.56 12.69 7.51
N ARG A 441 -5.32 11.55 6.88
CA ARG A 441 -6.09 10.31 7.10
C ARG A 441 -5.17 9.11 7.18
N THR A 442 -5.39 8.28 8.21
CA THR A 442 -4.74 6.98 8.35
C THR A 442 -5.47 5.96 7.49
N SER A 443 -4.72 5.08 6.88
CA SER A 443 -5.20 3.86 6.22
C SER A 443 -4.38 2.68 6.71
N GLY A 444 -4.91 1.46 6.61
CA GLY A 444 -4.13 0.32 7.02
C GLY A 444 -4.87 -1.00 6.90
N GLU A 445 -4.10 -2.02 7.13
CA GLU A 445 -4.56 -3.39 7.27
C GLU A 445 -5.40 -3.55 8.56
N PHE A 446 -6.28 -4.51 8.60
CA PHE A 446 -7.21 -4.92 9.64
C PHE A 446 -8.52 -4.13 9.74
N LEU A 447 -8.58 -2.91 9.24
CA LEU A 447 -9.77 -2.06 9.33
C LEU A 447 -10.05 -1.36 8.02
N ASP A 448 -11.30 -1.42 7.57
CA ASP A 448 -11.80 -0.48 6.57
C ASP A 448 -12.01 0.90 7.19
N ARG A 449 -11.97 1.93 6.36
CA ARG A 449 -12.28 3.30 6.76
C ARG A 449 -13.80 3.47 6.92
N MET A 450 -14.19 4.45 7.72
CA MET A 450 -15.60 4.82 7.90
C MET A 450 -15.97 5.97 6.97
N VAL A 451 -17.28 6.18 6.71
CA VAL A 451 -17.75 7.36 5.97
C VAL A 451 -17.34 8.65 6.68
N ALA A 452 -17.24 8.63 8.01
CA ALA A 452 -16.71 9.77 8.77
C ALA A 452 -15.25 10.09 8.42
N ASP A 453 -14.43 9.08 8.08
CA ASP A 453 -13.04 9.27 7.65
C ASP A 453 -12.94 9.75 6.20
N PHE A 454 -13.96 9.47 5.38
CA PHE A 454 -14.06 10.00 4.02
C PHE A 454 -14.39 11.50 4.00
N ASN A 455 -15.23 11.96 4.92
CA ASN A 455 -15.62 13.36 5.03
C ASN A 455 -14.62 14.15 5.91
N LEU A 456 -14.63 15.49 5.79
CA LEU A 456 -13.96 16.35 6.78
C LEU A 456 -14.74 16.36 8.10
N THR A 457 -14.02 16.28 9.21
CA THR A 457 -14.61 16.52 10.54
C THR A 457 -15.09 17.97 10.67
N LYS A 458 -15.91 18.22 11.66
CA LYS A 458 -16.38 19.58 11.91
C LYS A 458 -15.26 20.54 12.29
N GLU A 459 -14.29 20.04 13.03
CA GLU A 459 -13.09 20.78 13.45
C GLU A 459 -12.23 21.16 12.24
N GLU A 460 -12.01 20.23 11.31
CA GLU A 460 -11.28 20.48 10.07
C GLU A 460 -12.01 21.49 9.18
N GLN A 461 -13.34 21.37 9.02
CA GLN A 461 -14.15 22.33 8.27
C GLN A 461 -14.08 23.73 8.88
N ASN A 462 -14.23 23.82 10.20
CA ASN A 462 -14.16 25.10 10.92
C ASN A 462 -12.76 25.73 10.80
N MET A 463 -11.70 24.96 10.97
CA MET A 463 -10.32 25.41 10.82
C MET A 463 -10.06 25.92 9.39
N LEU A 464 -10.37 25.13 8.37
CA LEU A 464 -10.15 25.51 6.97
C LEU A 464 -10.90 26.81 6.63
N LYS A 465 -12.17 26.91 7.04
CA LYS A 465 -12.97 28.11 6.79
C LYS A 465 -12.39 29.33 7.52
N ALA A 466 -12.11 29.22 8.81
CA ALA A 466 -11.63 30.35 9.60
C ALA A 466 -10.25 30.84 9.13
N VAL A 467 -9.34 29.92 8.79
CA VAL A 467 -8.02 30.25 8.24
C VAL A 467 -8.18 30.94 6.88
N SER A 468 -9.00 30.38 6.00
CA SER A 468 -9.23 30.98 4.67
C SER A 468 -9.84 32.37 4.75
N ASP A 469 -10.89 32.54 5.56
CA ASP A 469 -11.54 33.86 5.75
C ASP A 469 -10.52 34.92 6.24
N ALA A 470 -9.67 34.57 7.21
CA ALA A 470 -8.70 35.51 7.78
C ALA A 470 -7.57 35.86 6.81
N PHE A 471 -7.01 34.86 6.11
CA PHE A 471 -5.91 35.09 5.17
C PHE A 471 -6.39 35.79 3.90
N HIS A 472 -7.54 35.44 3.35
CA HIS A 472 -8.13 36.13 2.22
C HIS A 472 -8.49 37.59 2.55
N ALA A 473 -9.00 37.87 3.76
CA ALA A 473 -9.24 39.26 4.21
C ALA A 473 -7.92 40.05 4.30
N ALA A 474 -6.79 39.40 4.53
CA ALA A 474 -5.45 40.00 4.51
C ALA A 474 -4.80 40.01 3.11
N GLY A 475 -5.51 39.57 2.06
CA GLY A 475 -4.98 39.46 0.69
C GLY A 475 -3.94 38.36 0.50
N LYS A 476 -3.92 37.35 1.37
CA LYS A 476 -2.93 36.27 1.40
C LYS A 476 -3.55 34.94 0.97
N LYS A 477 -2.70 34.00 0.52
CA LYS A 477 -3.10 32.72 -0.03
C LYS A 477 -3.22 31.62 1.04
N VAL A 478 -4.06 30.64 0.77
CA VAL A 478 -4.24 29.42 1.58
C VAL A 478 -4.03 28.19 0.70
N VAL A 479 -3.12 27.33 1.12
CA VAL A 479 -2.81 26.08 0.44
C VAL A 479 -3.16 24.91 1.36
N VAL A 480 -3.91 23.94 0.83
CA VAL A 480 -4.21 22.68 1.53
C VAL A 480 -3.25 21.59 1.06
N VAL A 481 -2.68 20.85 2.00
CA VAL A 481 -1.88 19.66 1.76
C VAL A 481 -2.64 18.45 2.27
N LEU A 482 -2.93 17.49 1.38
CA LEU A 482 -3.60 16.24 1.74
C LEU A 482 -2.58 15.15 2.04
N ASN A 483 -2.42 14.80 3.31
CA ASN A 483 -1.57 13.70 3.77
C ASN A 483 -2.46 12.47 4.06
N ILE A 484 -2.89 11.81 3.00
CA ILE A 484 -3.95 10.77 3.02
C ILE A 484 -3.48 9.48 2.38
N GLY A 485 -3.99 8.34 2.86
CA GLY A 485 -3.73 7.01 2.29
C GLY A 485 -4.82 6.51 1.35
N GLY A 486 -5.84 7.31 1.09
CA GLY A 486 -6.96 6.99 0.21
C GLY A 486 -7.85 8.21 -0.04
N VAL A 487 -8.79 8.08 -0.95
CA VAL A 487 -9.69 9.16 -1.39
C VAL A 487 -10.50 9.72 -0.23
N ILE A 488 -10.68 11.04 -0.21
CA ILE A 488 -11.58 11.76 0.71
C ILE A 488 -12.54 12.64 -0.07
N GLU A 489 -13.60 13.07 0.59
CA GLU A 489 -14.54 14.06 0.04
C GLU A 489 -13.83 15.40 -0.12
N THR A 490 -13.93 15.98 -1.30
CA THR A 490 -13.33 17.29 -1.62
C THR A 490 -14.32 18.28 -2.25
N ALA A 491 -15.44 17.81 -2.76
CA ALA A 491 -16.36 18.63 -3.55
C ALA A 491 -16.99 19.78 -2.74
N SER A 492 -17.26 19.54 -1.45
CA SER A 492 -17.93 20.54 -0.60
C SER A 492 -17.01 21.70 -0.16
N TRP A 493 -15.68 21.52 -0.19
CA TRP A 493 -14.74 22.49 0.34
C TRP A 493 -13.60 22.89 -0.61
N LYS A 494 -13.40 22.18 -1.73
CA LYS A 494 -12.30 22.48 -2.66
C LYS A 494 -12.30 23.89 -3.24
N SER A 495 -13.43 24.61 -3.20
CA SER A 495 -13.52 26.00 -3.62
C SER A 495 -12.90 26.99 -2.61
N VAL A 496 -12.71 26.58 -1.35
CA VAL A 496 -12.29 27.45 -0.25
C VAL A 496 -10.80 27.84 -0.32
N PRO A 497 -9.82 26.91 -0.39
CA PRO A 497 -8.41 27.28 -0.49
C PRO A 497 -8.03 27.70 -1.91
N ASP A 498 -6.91 28.42 -2.07
CA ASP A 498 -6.37 28.81 -3.37
C ASP A 498 -5.70 27.64 -4.10
N ALA A 499 -5.02 26.75 -3.39
CA ALA A 499 -4.40 25.55 -3.95
C ALA A 499 -4.61 24.31 -3.08
N ILE A 500 -4.58 23.15 -3.73
CA ILE A 500 -4.70 21.84 -3.08
C ILE A 500 -3.64 20.92 -3.66
N LEU A 501 -2.72 20.45 -2.83
CA LEU A 501 -1.69 19.47 -3.15
C LEU A 501 -2.02 18.14 -2.47
N CYS A 502 -2.29 17.10 -3.23
CA CYS A 502 -2.42 15.74 -2.70
C CYS A 502 -1.03 15.12 -2.59
N ALA A 503 -0.49 15.12 -1.39
CA ALA A 503 0.83 14.57 -1.07
C ALA A 503 0.79 13.06 -0.80
N TRP A 504 -0.40 12.46 -0.70
CA TRP A 504 -0.60 11.09 -0.27
C TRP A 504 0.15 10.79 1.06
N GLN A 505 0.64 9.57 1.24
CA GLN A 505 1.56 9.20 2.32
C GLN A 505 2.94 8.95 1.69
N ALA A 506 3.82 9.90 1.88
CA ALA A 506 5.00 10.11 1.03
C ALA A 506 6.30 9.46 1.57
N GLY A 507 6.18 8.47 2.48
CA GLY A 507 7.35 7.84 3.07
C GLY A 507 8.09 8.72 4.07
N GLN A 508 9.30 8.31 4.43
CA GLN A 508 10.08 8.98 5.48
C GLN A 508 10.56 10.38 5.12
N GLU A 509 10.68 10.70 3.83
CA GLU A 509 11.12 12.02 3.31
C GLU A 509 9.94 12.96 3.00
N GLY A 510 8.73 12.62 3.40
CA GLY A 510 7.49 13.27 2.98
C GLY A 510 7.49 14.80 3.15
N GLY A 511 7.92 15.32 4.29
CA GLY A 511 7.98 16.76 4.53
C GLY A 511 8.93 17.49 3.59
N ASN A 512 10.10 16.91 3.30
CA ASN A 512 11.05 17.46 2.34
C ASN A 512 10.47 17.45 0.93
N SER A 513 9.82 16.36 0.55
CA SER A 513 9.19 16.21 -0.78
C SER A 513 8.07 17.22 -1.00
N VAL A 514 7.20 17.42 0.01
CA VAL A 514 6.16 18.47 -0.04
C VAL A 514 6.79 19.85 -0.18
N ALA A 515 7.82 20.16 0.61
CA ALA A 515 8.50 21.46 0.54
C ALA A 515 9.16 21.71 -0.82
N ASP A 516 9.73 20.68 -1.47
CA ASP A 516 10.29 20.77 -2.82
C ASP A 516 9.23 21.15 -3.86
N VAL A 517 8.02 20.58 -3.74
CA VAL A 517 6.89 20.94 -4.63
C VAL A 517 6.39 22.34 -4.31
N LEU A 518 6.12 22.66 -3.04
CA LEU A 518 5.60 23.97 -2.64
C LEU A 518 6.52 25.12 -3.07
N SER A 519 7.84 24.95 -2.95
CA SER A 519 8.83 25.97 -3.32
C SER A 519 9.09 26.09 -4.82
N GLY A 520 8.56 25.17 -5.65
CA GLY A 520 8.84 25.11 -7.08
C GLY A 520 10.21 24.54 -7.42
N LYS A 521 10.93 23.99 -6.45
CA LYS A 521 12.16 23.22 -6.71
C LYS A 521 11.87 21.98 -7.56
N ALA A 522 10.69 21.40 -7.37
CA ALA A 522 10.14 20.37 -8.25
C ALA A 522 8.75 20.80 -8.75
N SER A 523 8.49 20.56 -10.04
CA SER A 523 7.16 20.76 -10.62
C SER A 523 6.29 19.54 -10.33
N PRO A 524 5.04 19.70 -9.86
CA PRO A 524 4.15 18.56 -9.67
C PRO A 524 3.82 17.92 -11.03
N SER A 525 4.01 16.61 -11.12
CA SER A 525 3.77 15.83 -12.33
C SER A 525 2.79 14.67 -12.12
N GLY A 526 2.47 14.36 -10.88
CA GLY A 526 1.58 13.27 -10.54
C GLY A 526 0.17 13.40 -11.14
N LYS A 527 -0.43 12.24 -11.42
CA LYS A 527 -1.81 12.12 -11.94
C LYS A 527 -2.58 11.11 -11.11
N LEU A 528 -3.84 11.40 -10.84
CA LEU A 528 -4.70 10.50 -10.08
C LEU A 528 -4.84 9.14 -10.78
N THR A 529 -4.71 8.08 -10.02
CA THR A 529 -4.93 6.70 -10.46
C THR A 529 -6.28 6.14 -9.99
N MET A 530 -7.10 6.98 -9.40
CA MET A 530 -8.48 6.71 -9.03
C MET A 530 -9.32 7.99 -9.09
N THR A 531 -10.62 7.81 -9.25
CA THR A 531 -11.61 8.88 -9.26
C THR A 531 -11.92 9.36 -7.84
N PHE A 532 -12.04 10.67 -7.65
CA PHE A 532 -12.59 11.27 -6.43
C PHE A 532 -14.09 11.56 -6.66
N PRO A 533 -15.01 10.81 -6.07
CA PRO A 533 -16.44 11.06 -6.20
C PRO A 533 -16.83 12.36 -5.50
N VAL A 534 -18.00 12.91 -5.85
CA VAL A 534 -18.55 14.10 -5.16
C VAL A 534 -18.91 13.77 -3.71
N LYS A 535 -19.50 12.60 -3.48
CA LYS A 535 -19.82 12.04 -2.16
C LYS A 535 -19.65 10.53 -2.16
N PHE A 536 -19.59 9.92 -1.00
CA PHE A 536 -19.35 8.47 -0.88
C PHE A 536 -20.42 7.65 -1.62
N GLU A 537 -21.70 8.05 -1.51
CA GLU A 537 -22.83 7.35 -2.13
C GLU A 537 -22.80 7.35 -3.67
N ASP A 538 -21.97 8.18 -4.28
CA ASP A 538 -21.78 8.19 -5.74
C ASP A 538 -20.82 7.09 -6.22
N ALA A 539 -20.06 6.46 -5.32
CA ALA A 539 -19.21 5.32 -5.69
C ALA A 539 -20.08 4.11 -6.08
N ALA A 540 -19.78 3.47 -7.21
CA ALA A 540 -20.55 2.33 -7.72
C ALA A 540 -20.72 1.19 -6.70
N SER A 541 -19.75 1.03 -5.82
CA SER A 541 -19.73 0.00 -4.77
C SER A 541 -20.28 0.44 -3.42
N SER A 542 -20.86 1.64 -3.29
CA SER A 542 -21.32 2.16 -2.00
C SER A 542 -22.42 1.30 -1.35
N ASP A 543 -23.34 0.77 -2.16
CA ASP A 543 -24.48 -0.02 -1.66
C ASP A 543 -24.11 -1.48 -1.34
N ASN A 544 -22.97 -1.96 -1.81
CA ASN A 544 -22.53 -3.34 -1.67
C ASN A 544 -21.13 -3.46 -1.02
N PHE A 545 -20.77 -2.52 -0.16
CA PHE A 545 -19.60 -2.53 0.69
C PHE A 545 -20.03 -2.53 2.17
N PRO A 546 -19.31 -3.17 3.10
CA PRO A 546 -19.63 -3.09 4.52
C PRO A 546 -19.29 -1.70 5.06
N ILE A 547 -20.33 -0.88 5.33
CA ILE A 547 -20.18 0.52 5.72
C ILE A 547 -20.19 0.65 7.23
N ASP A 548 -19.27 1.47 7.76
CA ASP A 548 -19.17 1.87 9.18
C ASP A 548 -19.09 0.68 10.16
N MET A 549 -18.60 -0.44 9.67
CA MET A 549 -18.44 -1.65 10.44
C MET A 549 -17.02 -1.75 10.99
N ARG A 550 -16.83 -1.34 12.24
CA ARG A 550 -15.64 -1.71 13.03
C ARG A 550 -15.83 -3.09 13.62
N VAL A 551 -16.15 -4.06 12.81
CA VAL A 551 -16.13 -5.45 13.25
C VAL A 551 -14.66 -5.77 13.43
N SER A 552 -14.30 -6.16 14.67
CA SER A 552 -13.07 -6.89 14.90
C SER A 552 -13.01 -7.97 13.83
N THR A 553 -12.12 -7.77 12.89
CA THR A 553 -11.83 -8.79 11.91
C THR A 553 -11.42 -9.98 12.73
N ASP A 554 -12.20 -11.00 12.66
CA ASP A 554 -11.89 -12.23 13.35
C ASP A 554 -10.64 -12.81 12.67
N LEU A 555 -9.48 -12.28 13.01
CA LEU A 555 -8.18 -12.84 12.64
C LEU A 555 -8.15 -14.35 12.92
N MET A 556 -9.09 -14.77 13.75
CA MET A 556 -9.17 -16.13 14.22
C MET A 556 -10.61 -16.64 14.19
N ASN A 557 -11.36 -16.34 13.13
CA ASN A 557 -12.78 -16.72 13.03
C ASN A 557 -13.06 -18.09 13.68
N LYS A 558 -13.24 -18.08 15.00
CA LYS A 558 -13.47 -19.25 15.83
C LYS A 558 -14.93 -19.68 15.72
N GLY A 559 -15.43 -19.83 14.50
CA GLY A 559 -16.81 -20.22 14.25
C GLY A 559 -17.78 -19.11 14.63
N GLY A 560 -17.47 -17.88 14.27
CA GLY A 560 -18.30 -16.72 14.51
C GLY A 560 -19.73 -16.95 14.04
N LYS A 561 -20.69 -16.43 14.78
CA LYS A 561 -22.11 -16.40 14.37
C LYS A 561 -22.18 -15.76 12.99
N LYS A 562 -23.00 -16.32 12.09
CA LYS A 562 -23.37 -15.65 10.86
C LYS A 562 -23.77 -14.22 11.21
N ASN A 563 -23.11 -13.28 10.56
CA ASN A 563 -23.43 -11.88 10.75
C ASN A 563 -24.57 -11.55 9.80
N ASP A 564 -25.73 -11.20 10.33
CA ASP A 564 -26.90 -10.83 9.50
C ASP A 564 -26.77 -9.44 8.89
N VAL A 565 -25.61 -8.79 9.05
CA VAL A 565 -25.36 -7.48 8.47
C VAL A 565 -24.99 -7.63 7.00
N LYS A 566 -25.65 -6.83 6.16
CA LYS A 566 -25.43 -6.79 4.71
C LYS A 566 -23.95 -6.57 4.38
N ASN A 567 -23.44 -7.30 3.40
CA ASN A 567 -22.09 -7.19 2.85
C ASN A 567 -20.94 -7.58 3.80
N VAL A 568 -21.19 -8.24 4.91
CA VAL A 568 -20.15 -8.70 5.84
C VAL A 568 -19.71 -10.13 5.54
N ASP A 569 -20.67 -11.08 5.50
CA ASP A 569 -20.37 -12.48 5.22
C ASP A 569 -20.19 -12.78 3.72
N TYR A 570 -20.78 -11.95 2.89
CA TYR A 570 -20.60 -11.98 1.44
C TYR A 570 -20.76 -10.56 0.87
N THR A 571 -20.12 -10.31 -0.26
CA THR A 571 -20.22 -9.05 -0.98
C THR A 571 -20.52 -9.33 -2.45
N ASN A 572 -21.68 -8.87 -2.92
CA ASN A 572 -22.02 -8.93 -4.35
C ASN A 572 -21.35 -7.76 -5.08
N TYR A 573 -20.53 -8.05 -6.07
CA TYR A 573 -19.88 -7.05 -6.92
C TYR A 573 -20.83 -6.67 -8.08
N GLU A 574 -21.93 -6.01 -7.72
CA GLU A 574 -23.04 -5.69 -8.64
C GLU A 574 -22.66 -4.67 -9.71
N GLU A 575 -21.66 -3.86 -9.43
CA GLU A 575 -21.10 -2.90 -10.39
C GLU A 575 -20.39 -3.56 -11.57
N ASP A 576 -20.10 -4.85 -11.48
CA ASP A 576 -19.46 -5.66 -12.51
C ASP A 576 -18.15 -5.00 -13.02
N ILE A 577 -18.01 -4.74 -14.32
CA ILE A 577 -16.83 -4.07 -14.89
C ILE A 577 -16.81 -2.56 -14.65
N TYR A 578 -17.89 -1.99 -14.13
CA TYR A 578 -18.03 -0.56 -13.94
C TYR A 578 -17.42 -0.11 -12.61
N VAL A 579 -16.11 -0.24 -12.50
CA VAL A 579 -15.31 0.19 -11.34
C VAL A 579 -14.63 1.52 -11.65
N GLY A 580 -14.66 2.45 -10.71
CA GLY A 580 -14.01 3.74 -10.83
C GLY A 580 -14.46 4.54 -12.05
N TYR A 581 -13.51 5.08 -12.84
CA TYR A 581 -13.82 5.91 -14.02
C TYR A 581 -14.72 5.21 -15.04
N ARG A 582 -14.65 3.87 -15.15
CA ARG A 582 -15.55 3.12 -16.04
C ARG A 582 -17.01 3.33 -15.69
N TYR A 583 -17.32 3.45 -14.40
CA TYR A 583 -18.66 3.78 -13.93
C TYR A 583 -19.00 5.25 -14.19
N PHE A 584 -18.17 6.14 -13.70
CA PHE A 584 -18.47 7.57 -13.75
C PHE A 584 -18.59 8.09 -15.18
N ASP A 585 -17.68 7.71 -16.07
CA ASP A 585 -17.69 8.16 -17.48
C ASP A 585 -18.84 7.50 -18.26
N THR A 586 -19.07 6.18 -18.08
CA THR A 586 -20.13 5.47 -18.82
C THR A 586 -21.51 6.01 -18.48
N PHE A 587 -21.76 6.32 -17.22
CA PHE A 587 -23.08 6.77 -16.76
C PHE A 587 -23.18 8.29 -16.62
N GLY A 588 -22.19 9.05 -17.08
CA GLY A 588 -22.19 10.51 -17.04
C GLY A 588 -22.31 11.10 -15.64
N LYS A 589 -21.71 10.43 -14.64
CA LYS A 589 -21.74 10.86 -13.24
C LYS A 589 -20.72 11.97 -12.99
N GLN A 590 -21.12 12.98 -12.24
CA GLN A 590 -20.20 14.03 -11.82
C GLN A 590 -19.21 13.50 -10.79
N VAL A 591 -17.98 14.02 -10.87
CA VAL A 591 -16.89 13.69 -9.95
C VAL A 591 -16.24 14.97 -9.42
N SER A 592 -15.62 14.89 -8.26
CA SER A 592 -14.80 15.99 -7.75
C SER A 592 -13.52 16.14 -8.55
N TYR A 593 -12.82 15.02 -8.79
CA TYR A 593 -11.68 14.94 -9.70
C TYR A 593 -11.70 13.61 -10.47
N PRO A 594 -11.52 13.63 -11.78
CA PRO A 594 -11.52 12.41 -12.58
C PRO A 594 -10.20 11.64 -12.47
N PHE A 595 -10.24 10.36 -12.82
CA PHE A 595 -9.06 9.55 -13.08
C PHE A 595 -8.13 10.26 -14.09
N GLY A 596 -6.81 10.21 -13.85
CA GLY A 596 -5.81 10.87 -14.70
C GLY A 596 -5.65 12.38 -14.46
N TYR A 597 -6.42 12.96 -13.54
CA TYR A 597 -6.34 14.39 -13.25
C TYR A 597 -5.08 14.75 -12.47
N GLY A 598 -4.53 15.90 -12.80
CA GLY A 598 -3.42 16.53 -12.09
C GLY A 598 -2.92 17.74 -12.87
N LEU A 599 -2.69 18.84 -12.15
CA LEU A 599 -2.10 20.07 -12.70
C LEU A 599 -0.57 20.03 -12.60
N SER A 600 0.08 20.94 -13.30
CA SER A 600 1.52 21.18 -13.20
C SER A 600 1.77 22.69 -13.11
N TYR A 601 3.01 23.09 -12.80
CA TYR A 601 3.40 24.50 -12.86
C TYR A 601 3.64 24.97 -14.29
N THR A 602 3.64 24.07 -15.25
CA THR A 602 3.74 24.36 -16.67
C THR A 602 2.54 23.77 -17.43
N THR A 603 2.37 24.16 -18.67
CA THR A 603 1.36 23.65 -19.59
C THR A 603 2.04 22.84 -20.70
N PHE A 604 1.34 21.83 -21.20
CA PHE A 604 1.83 20.97 -22.29
C PHE A 604 0.97 21.23 -23.53
N ALA A 605 1.63 21.44 -24.66
CA ALA A 605 0.98 21.49 -25.96
C ALA A 605 1.20 20.17 -26.70
N TYR A 606 0.12 19.55 -27.15
CA TYR A 606 0.17 18.32 -27.95
C TYR A 606 0.05 18.71 -29.43
N ASP A 607 1.13 18.52 -30.19
CA ASP A 607 1.19 18.99 -31.58
C ASP A 607 0.63 17.96 -32.57
N LYS A 608 0.98 16.69 -32.42
CA LYS A 608 0.54 15.61 -33.30
C LYS A 608 0.27 14.32 -32.54
N ALA A 609 -0.87 13.72 -32.81
CA ALA A 609 -1.13 12.34 -32.44
C ALA A 609 -1.25 11.50 -33.74
N ALA A 610 -0.49 10.44 -33.83
CA ALA A 610 -0.59 9.49 -34.93
C ALA A 610 -0.67 8.06 -34.40
N VAL A 611 -1.60 7.28 -34.96
CA VAL A 611 -1.73 5.85 -34.65
C VAL A 611 -1.35 5.07 -35.91
N LYS A 612 -0.37 4.19 -35.80
CA LYS A 612 -0.03 3.20 -36.83
C LYS A 612 -0.53 1.83 -36.39
N ALA A 613 -1.22 1.16 -37.30
CA ALA A 613 -1.61 -0.23 -37.11
C ALA A 613 -0.73 -1.10 -38.03
N ASP A 614 -0.07 -2.10 -37.46
CA ASP A 614 0.69 -3.10 -38.21
C ASP A 614 0.47 -4.48 -37.58
N ASN A 615 -0.06 -5.41 -38.34
CA ASN A 615 -0.30 -6.80 -37.95
C ASN A 615 -1.03 -6.97 -36.59
N GLY A 616 -2.03 -6.10 -36.32
CA GLY A 616 -2.78 -6.11 -35.07
C GLY A 616 -2.09 -5.38 -33.90
N VAL A 617 -0.91 -4.84 -34.11
CA VAL A 617 -0.21 -3.98 -33.16
C VAL A 617 -0.51 -2.51 -33.51
N TYR A 618 -0.98 -1.77 -32.50
CA TYR A 618 -1.24 -0.33 -32.62
C TYR A 618 -0.14 0.43 -31.91
N THR A 619 0.60 1.25 -32.66
CA THR A 619 1.61 2.14 -32.10
C THR A 619 1.07 3.57 -32.11
N CYS A 620 0.90 4.16 -30.93
CA CYS A 620 0.54 5.56 -30.78
C CYS A 620 1.82 6.41 -30.65
N LEU A 621 1.97 7.40 -31.52
CA LEU A 621 3.02 8.40 -31.45
C LEU A 621 2.37 9.73 -31.06
N LEU A 622 2.73 10.25 -29.90
CA LEU A 622 2.29 11.55 -29.43
C LEU A 622 3.48 12.50 -29.38
N TYR A 623 3.40 13.60 -30.12
CA TYR A 623 4.43 14.63 -30.11
C TYR A 623 4.01 15.75 -29.18
N THR A 624 4.87 16.08 -28.24
CA THR A 624 4.69 17.20 -27.31
C THR A 624 5.79 18.24 -27.56
N SER A 625 5.48 19.51 -27.36
CA SER A 625 6.53 20.52 -27.28
C SER A 625 7.38 20.27 -26.03
N PRO A 626 8.72 20.38 -26.13
CA PRO A 626 9.57 20.27 -24.95
C PRO A 626 9.21 21.34 -23.93
N SER A 627 9.22 20.94 -22.65
CA SER A 627 9.09 21.88 -21.54
C SER A 627 10.25 22.89 -21.56
N PRO A 628 10.03 24.15 -21.17
CA PRO A 628 11.13 25.12 -21.02
C PRO A 628 12.24 24.68 -20.04
N ARG A 629 12.02 23.61 -19.29
CA ARG A 629 13.02 23.00 -18.38
C ARG A 629 13.83 21.88 -19.03
N ASP A 630 13.41 21.39 -20.20
CA ASP A 630 14.10 20.34 -20.96
C ASP A 630 14.99 20.94 -22.07
N ALA A 631 15.10 22.28 -22.16
CA ALA A 631 15.90 23.03 -23.07
C ALA A 631 17.19 23.59 -22.43
#